data_614194889c7eccb923e815e2538d0305
#
_entry.id   614194889c7eccb923e815e2538d0305
#
_cell.length_a   1.000
_cell.length_b   1.000
_cell.length_c   1.000
_cell.angle_alpha   90.00
_cell.angle_beta   90.00
_cell.angle_gamma   90.00
#
_symmetry.space_group_name_H-M   'P 1'
#
loop_
_entity.id
_entity.type
_entity.pdbx_description
1 polymer ?
#
loop_
_entity_poly.entity_id
_entity_poly.type
_entity_poly.pdbx_seq_one_letter_code
_entity_poly.pdbx_strand_id
1 'polypeptide(L)'
;DKDMGETEVRRRALELLRQANAEREAELVERLINLQAMGANAVVGLDDVLQAVSDKRVEALIISDGFRYHGYIDEASGFVVSNLARSPLAENELAEVEDVVDTAVAATVAQGGHVEIIADNLALEDAGRIGAILRY
;
A
#
# COMPACT_ATOMS: atom_id res chain seq x y z
N ASP A 1 -44.11 6.14 5.45
CA ASP A 1 -44.04 4.92 4.69
C ASP A 1 -42.98 3.99 5.27
N LYS A 2 -43.32 2.75 5.46
CA LYS A 2 -42.46 1.73 6.05
C LYS A 2 -41.19 1.49 5.21
N ASP A 3 -41.32 1.48 3.89
CA ASP A 3 -40.21 1.28 2.98
C ASP A 3 -39.25 2.48 2.99
N MET A 4 -39.77 3.68 3.13
CA MET A 4 -38.96 4.88 3.27
C MET A 4 -38.16 4.89 4.57
N GLY A 5 -38.75 4.39 5.66
CA GLY A 5 -38.07 4.26 6.94
C GLY A 5 -36.89 3.30 6.88
N GLU A 6 -37.06 2.16 6.26
CA GLU A 6 -36.00 1.16 6.08
C GLU A 6 -34.87 1.69 5.19
N THR A 7 -35.20 2.39 4.11
CA THR A 7 -34.22 3.01 3.22
C THR A 7 -33.39 4.07 3.94
N GLU A 8 -34.05 4.89 4.76
CA GLU A 8 -33.37 5.93 5.54
C GLU A 8 -32.42 5.31 6.58
N VAL A 9 -32.86 4.23 7.26
CA VAL A 9 -32.01 3.53 8.23
C VAL A 9 -30.76 2.95 7.54
N ARG A 10 -30.90 2.33 6.37
CA ARG A 10 -29.76 1.80 5.60
C ARG A 10 -28.82 2.92 5.20
N ARG A 11 -29.34 4.03 4.73
CA ARG A 11 -28.52 5.17 4.30
C ARG A 11 -27.69 5.69 5.45
N ARG A 12 -28.28 5.86 6.63
CA ARG A 12 -27.58 6.31 7.83
C ARG A 12 -26.53 5.31 8.30
N ALA A 13 -26.85 4.03 8.28
CA ALA A 13 -25.91 2.97 8.66
C ALA A 13 -24.70 2.95 7.75
N LEU A 14 -24.91 3.06 6.43
CA LEU A 14 -23.82 3.11 5.45
C LEU A 14 -22.95 4.35 5.62
N GLU A 15 -23.57 5.50 5.93
CA GLU A 15 -22.83 6.74 6.18
C GLU A 15 -21.96 6.62 7.43
N LEU A 16 -22.49 6.05 8.50
CA LEU A 16 -21.73 5.83 9.74
C LEU A 16 -20.54 4.87 9.51
N LEU A 17 -20.75 3.80 8.73
CA LEU A 17 -19.67 2.87 8.38
C LEU A 17 -18.60 3.55 7.55
N ARG A 18 -19.00 4.39 6.60
CA ARG A 18 -18.07 5.13 5.76
C ARG A 18 -17.21 6.08 6.59
N GLN A 19 -17.83 6.80 7.54
CA GLN A 19 -17.12 7.70 8.45
C GLN A 19 -16.14 6.94 9.35
N ALA A 20 -16.57 5.80 9.91
CA ALA A 20 -15.72 4.99 10.76
C ALA A 20 -14.52 4.43 10.00
N ASN A 21 -14.72 3.99 8.75
CA ASN A 21 -13.65 3.52 7.89
C ASN A 21 -12.67 4.64 7.53
N ALA A 22 -13.18 5.82 7.23
CA ALA A 22 -12.34 6.98 6.91
C ALA A 22 -11.47 7.39 8.09
N GLU A 23 -12.02 7.37 9.31
CA GLU A 23 -11.27 7.66 10.52
C GLU A 23 -10.18 6.64 10.78
N ARG A 24 -10.49 5.35 10.62
CA ARG A 24 -9.52 4.26 10.78
C ARG A 24 -8.38 4.37 9.76
N GLU A 25 -8.73 4.67 8.51
CA GLU A 25 -7.74 4.85 7.44
C GLU A 25 -6.85 6.06 7.72
N ALA A 26 -7.41 7.17 8.18
CA ALA A 26 -6.65 8.37 8.54
C ALA A 26 -5.69 8.10 9.70
N GLU A 27 -6.12 7.36 10.71
CA GLU A 27 -5.26 6.98 11.85
C GLU A 27 -4.11 6.07 11.39
N LEU A 28 -4.38 5.14 10.48
CA LEU A 28 -3.35 4.25 9.94
C LEU A 28 -2.29 5.03 9.17
N VAL A 29 -2.70 5.97 8.32
CA VAL A 29 -1.78 6.83 7.57
C VAL A 29 -0.96 7.70 8.53
N GLU A 30 -1.59 8.27 9.54
CA GLU A 30 -0.89 9.07 10.55
C GLU A 30 0.17 8.24 11.27
N ARG A 31 -0.16 7.01 11.65
CA ARG A 31 0.78 6.07 12.28
C ARG A 31 1.98 5.78 11.35
N LEU A 32 1.71 5.51 10.07
CA LEU A 32 2.74 5.27 9.07
C LEU A 32 3.73 6.44 9.00
N ILE A 33 3.19 7.66 8.86
CA ILE A 33 4.00 8.86 8.70
C ILE A 33 4.80 9.17 9.96
N ASN A 34 4.19 9.01 11.13
CA ASN A 34 4.88 9.23 12.40
C ASN A 34 6.01 8.22 12.62
N LEU A 35 5.79 6.95 12.31
CA LEU A 35 6.83 5.92 12.42
C LEU A 35 8.00 6.22 11.46
N GLN A 36 7.69 6.58 10.24
CA GLN A 36 8.70 6.91 9.24
C GLN A 36 9.51 8.14 9.66
N ALA A 37 8.85 9.18 10.16
CA ALA A 37 9.51 10.40 10.62
C ALA A 37 10.43 10.16 11.81
N MET A 38 10.10 9.19 12.67
CA MET A 38 10.92 8.80 13.82
C MET A 38 12.07 7.86 13.45
N GLY A 39 12.17 7.46 12.19
CA GLY A 39 13.16 6.45 11.77
C GLY A 39 12.86 5.06 12.29
N ALA A 40 11.60 4.78 12.66
CA ALA A 40 11.16 3.47 13.13
C ALA A 40 10.83 2.55 11.95
N ASN A 41 10.17 1.43 12.21
CA ASN A 41 9.90 0.37 11.22
C ASN A 41 8.79 0.77 10.24
N ALA A 42 9.03 1.80 9.45
CA ALA A 42 8.13 2.23 8.40
C ALA A 42 8.90 2.94 7.28
N VAL A 43 8.41 2.76 6.05
CA VAL A 43 8.96 3.43 4.87
C VAL A 43 7.82 4.01 4.04
N VAL A 44 8.10 5.07 3.30
CA VAL A 44 7.17 5.70 2.37
C VAL A 44 7.85 5.89 1.01
N GLY A 45 7.05 5.96 -0.03
CA GLY A 45 7.56 6.08 -1.39
C GLY A 45 7.80 4.73 -2.05
N LEU A 46 7.62 4.69 -3.37
CA LEU A 46 7.61 3.44 -4.11
C LEU A 46 8.93 2.67 -4.00
N ASP A 47 10.06 3.33 -4.17
CA ASP A 47 11.35 2.65 -4.21
C ASP A 47 11.70 1.97 -2.89
N ASP A 48 11.50 2.69 -1.78
CA ASP A 48 11.78 2.14 -0.45
C ASP A 48 10.80 1.03 -0.07
N VAL A 49 9.55 1.17 -0.48
CA VAL A 49 8.52 0.13 -0.26
C VAL A 49 8.87 -1.12 -1.06
N LEU A 50 9.25 -0.98 -2.32
CA LEU A 50 9.64 -2.14 -3.15
C LEU A 50 10.87 -2.84 -2.60
N GLN A 51 11.82 -2.09 -2.04
CA GLN A 51 12.97 -2.68 -1.35
C GLN A 51 12.52 -3.52 -0.16
N ALA A 52 11.62 -2.99 0.66
CA ALA A 52 11.07 -3.71 1.81
C ALA A 52 10.29 -4.96 1.41
N VAL A 53 9.52 -4.90 0.32
CA VAL A 53 8.81 -6.05 -0.24
C VAL A 53 9.82 -7.11 -0.70
N SER A 54 10.86 -6.72 -1.41
CA SER A 54 11.93 -7.60 -1.87
C SER A 54 12.65 -8.28 -0.71
N ASP A 55 12.83 -7.57 0.40
CA ASP A 55 13.47 -8.08 1.61
C ASP A 55 12.50 -8.86 2.51
N LYS A 56 11.24 -8.98 2.12
CA LYS A 56 10.19 -9.73 2.85
C LYS A 56 9.93 -9.18 4.26
N ARG A 57 10.02 -7.86 4.41
CA ARG A 57 9.89 -7.18 5.70
C ARG A 57 8.53 -6.53 5.94
N VAL A 58 7.65 -6.53 4.94
CA VAL A 58 6.39 -5.79 5.02
C VAL A 58 5.35 -6.53 5.86
N GLU A 59 4.86 -5.90 6.91
CA GLU A 59 3.72 -6.35 7.69
C GLU A 59 2.41 -5.79 7.13
N ALA A 60 2.39 -4.49 6.84
CA ALA A 60 1.22 -3.81 6.27
C ALA A 60 1.65 -2.93 5.11
N LEU A 61 1.07 -3.14 3.95
CA LEU A 61 1.27 -2.33 2.75
C LEU A 61 0.10 -1.37 2.63
N ILE A 62 0.37 -0.07 2.57
CA ILE A 62 -0.63 0.99 2.59
C ILE A 62 -0.53 1.75 1.27
N ILE A 63 -1.61 1.76 0.48
CA ILE A 63 -1.60 2.25 -0.90
C ILE A 63 -2.76 3.19 -1.14
N SER A 64 -2.51 4.31 -1.82
CA SER A 64 -3.58 5.18 -2.32
C SER A 64 -4.38 4.44 -3.39
N ASP A 65 -5.71 4.51 -3.30
CA ASP A 65 -6.60 3.89 -4.28
C ASP A 65 -6.25 4.36 -5.70
N GLY A 66 -6.12 3.41 -6.61
CA GLY A 66 -5.79 3.69 -8.00
C GLY A 66 -4.32 3.94 -8.31
N PHE A 67 -3.44 3.88 -7.31
CA PHE A 67 -2.01 4.06 -7.57
C PHE A 67 -1.43 2.89 -8.36
N ARG A 68 -0.81 3.19 -9.50
CA ARG A 68 -0.22 2.22 -10.42
C ARG A 68 1.13 2.74 -10.89
N TYR A 69 2.05 1.82 -11.13
CA TYR A 69 3.38 2.19 -11.61
C TYR A 69 4.04 1.03 -12.35
N HIS A 70 4.71 1.36 -13.45
CA HIS A 70 5.49 0.40 -14.22
C HIS A 70 6.74 -0.01 -13.44
N GLY A 71 7.15 -1.27 -13.58
CA GLY A 71 8.35 -1.74 -12.90
C GLY A 71 8.90 -3.04 -13.47
N TYR A 72 9.73 -3.70 -12.68
CA TYR A 72 10.46 -4.89 -13.09
C TYR A 72 10.51 -5.90 -11.95
N ILE A 73 10.52 -7.18 -12.30
CA ILE A 73 10.58 -8.28 -11.33
C ILE A 73 11.59 -9.34 -11.76
N ASP A 74 12.31 -9.91 -10.79
CA ASP A 74 12.99 -11.19 -10.95
C ASP A 74 12.05 -12.27 -10.42
N GLU A 75 11.47 -13.05 -11.33
CA GLU A 75 10.47 -14.05 -10.98
C GLU A 75 11.02 -15.16 -10.09
N ALA A 76 12.30 -15.47 -10.21
CA ALA A 76 12.93 -16.52 -9.43
C ALA A 76 13.07 -16.15 -7.94
N SER A 77 13.47 -14.91 -7.64
CA SER A 77 13.70 -14.44 -6.27
C SER A 77 12.54 -13.62 -5.70
N GLY A 78 11.67 -13.08 -6.56
CA GLY A 78 10.62 -12.14 -6.16
C GLY A 78 11.11 -10.71 -5.96
N PHE A 79 12.34 -10.42 -6.37
CA PHE A 79 12.91 -9.07 -6.27
C PHE A 79 12.17 -8.11 -7.22
N VAL A 80 11.72 -6.97 -6.71
CA VAL A 80 10.94 -5.99 -7.48
C VAL A 80 11.55 -4.60 -7.37
N VAL A 81 11.57 -3.87 -8.48
CA VAL A 81 12.06 -2.48 -8.53
C VAL A 81 11.22 -1.67 -9.52
N SER A 82 11.14 -0.36 -9.30
CA SER A 82 10.55 0.57 -10.25
C SER A 82 11.55 1.07 -11.27
N ASN A 83 12.86 0.98 -10.97
CA ASN A 83 13.94 1.51 -11.77
C ASN A 83 15.08 0.50 -11.83
N LEU A 84 15.50 0.14 -13.03
CA LEU A 84 16.59 -0.83 -13.26
C LEU A 84 17.90 -0.41 -12.57
N ALA A 85 18.16 0.88 -12.42
CA ALA A 85 19.36 1.37 -11.75
C ALA A 85 19.40 1.02 -10.26
N ARG A 86 18.27 0.69 -9.63
CA ARG A 86 18.19 0.31 -8.23
C ARG A 86 18.33 -1.20 -8.01
N SER A 87 18.37 -1.98 -9.06
CA SER A 87 18.51 -3.44 -8.97
C SER A 87 19.97 -3.86 -8.94
N PRO A 88 20.36 -4.80 -8.05
CA PRO A 88 21.68 -5.43 -8.10
C PRO A 88 21.79 -6.46 -9.20
N LEU A 89 20.68 -6.83 -9.87
CA LEU A 89 20.64 -7.83 -10.93
C LEU A 89 20.90 -7.19 -12.29
N ALA A 90 21.41 -7.97 -13.23
CA ALA A 90 21.57 -7.52 -14.59
C ALA A 90 20.20 -7.25 -15.23
N GLU A 91 20.14 -6.25 -16.09
CA GLU A 91 18.90 -5.83 -16.75
C GLU A 91 18.17 -6.99 -17.44
N ASN A 92 18.90 -7.90 -18.08
CA ASN A 92 18.30 -9.02 -18.78
C ASN A 92 17.78 -10.14 -17.87
N GLU A 93 18.00 -10.03 -16.56
CA GLU A 93 17.48 -10.97 -15.56
C GLU A 93 16.10 -10.56 -15.04
N LEU A 94 15.69 -9.34 -15.35
CA LEU A 94 14.43 -8.78 -14.88
C LEU A 94 13.37 -8.78 -15.96
N ALA A 95 12.16 -9.20 -15.60
CA ALA A 95 10.98 -9.11 -16.45
C ALA A 95 10.25 -7.79 -16.19
N GLU A 96 9.81 -7.15 -17.26
CA GLU A 96 9.03 -5.94 -17.18
C GLU A 96 7.60 -6.25 -16.74
N VAL A 97 7.05 -5.45 -15.82
CA VAL A 97 5.64 -5.58 -15.39
C VAL A 97 4.94 -4.23 -15.56
N GLU A 98 3.71 -4.29 -16.04
CA GLU A 98 2.92 -3.09 -16.31
C GLU A 98 2.58 -2.33 -15.03
N ASP A 99 2.28 -3.06 -13.94
CA ASP A 99 1.94 -2.48 -12.64
C ASP A 99 2.69 -3.20 -11.52
N VAL A 100 3.82 -2.62 -11.11
CA VAL A 100 4.63 -3.17 -10.03
C VAL A 100 3.96 -3.02 -8.66
N VAL A 101 3.00 -2.09 -8.53
CA VAL A 101 2.23 -1.93 -7.29
C VAL A 101 1.37 -3.17 -7.06
N ASP A 102 0.71 -3.67 -8.10
CA ASP A 102 -0.08 -4.90 -8.02
C ASP A 102 0.81 -6.10 -7.68
N THR A 103 2.00 -6.16 -8.26
CA THR A 103 2.99 -7.20 -7.94
C THR A 103 3.39 -7.14 -6.47
N ALA A 104 3.61 -5.94 -5.92
CA ALA A 104 3.93 -5.75 -4.51
C ALA A 104 2.78 -6.19 -3.59
N VAL A 105 1.53 -5.93 -3.99
CA VAL A 105 0.34 -6.40 -3.27
C VAL A 105 0.34 -7.92 -3.17
N ALA A 106 0.49 -8.60 -4.31
CA ALA A 106 0.49 -10.06 -4.36
C ALA A 106 1.63 -10.65 -3.51
N ALA A 107 2.82 -10.08 -3.59
CA ALA A 107 3.96 -10.53 -2.81
C ALA A 107 3.75 -10.35 -1.30
N THR A 108 3.19 -9.22 -0.90
CA THR A 108 2.90 -8.93 0.51
C THR A 108 1.91 -9.95 1.09
N VAL A 109 0.83 -10.22 0.37
CA VAL A 109 -0.18 -11.20 0.79
C VAL A 109 0.44 -12.61 0.87
N ALA A 110 1.24 -13.00 -0.11
CA ALA A 110 1.90 -14.30 -0.14
C ALA A 110 2.86 -14.49 1.04
N GLN A 111 3.43 -13.40 1.56
CA GLN A 111 4.36 -13.40 2.69
C GLN A 111 3.67 -13.27 4.04
N GLY A 112 2.35 -13.28 4.08
CA GLY A 112 1.58 -13.19 5.32
C GLY A 112 1.31 -11.77 5.81
N GLY A 113 1.67 -10.77 5.03
CA GLY A 113 1.33 -9.37 5.32
C GLY A 113 -0.09 -9.05 4.89
N HIS A 114 -0.56 -7.86 5.22
CA HIS A 114 -1.86 -7.41 4.77
C HIS A 114 -1.76 -6.09 4.01
N VAL A 115 -2.81 -5.74 3.28
CA VAL A 115 -2.84 -4.59 2.39
C VAL A 115 -4.05 -3.72 2.74
N GLU A 116 -3.82 -2.42 2.84
CA GLU A 116 -4.87 -1.42 3.06
C GLU A 116 -4.89 -0.45 1.88
N ILE A 117 -6.03 -0.31 1.26
CA ILE A 117 -6.24 0.65 0.15
C ILE A 117 -6.95 1.87 0.73
N ILE A 118 -6.34 3.03 0.59
CA ILE A 118 -6.78 4.28 1.21
C ILE A 118 -7.28 5.23 0.14
N ALA A 119 -8.52 5.68 0.29
CA ALA A 119 -9.12 6.67 -0.61
C ALA A 119 -8.92 8.08 -0.06
N ASP A 120 -8.63 9.03 -0.96
CA ASP A 120 -8.69 10.47 -0.69
C ASP A 120 -7.93 10.94 0.56
N ASN A 121 -6.71 10.46 0.76
CA ASN A 121 -5.86 10.89 1.87
C ASN A 121 -4.68 11.72 1.36
N LEU A 122 -4.69 13.02 1.63
CA LEU A 122 -3.66 13.94 1.16
C LEU A 122 -2.29 13.65 1.76
N ALA A 123 -2.24 13.26 3.03
CA ALA A 123 -0.96 12.96 3.68
C ALA A 123 -0.27 11.76 3.01
N LEU A 124 -1.02 10.74 2.64
CA LEU A 124 -0.48 9.59 1.92
C LEU A 124 -0.05 9.97 0.50
N GLU A 125 -0.85 10.78 -0.19
CA GLU A 125 -0.49 11.28 -1.51
C GLU A 125 0.82 12.08 -1.48
N ASP A 126 0.97 12.96 -0.49
CA ASP A 126 2.19 13.74 -0.30
C ASP A 126 3.40 12.87 0.04
N ALA A 127 3.18 11.74 0.70
CA ALA A 127 4.24 10.77 1.04
C ALA A 127 4.65 9.87 -0.14
N GLY A 128 3.99 10.00 -1.28
CA GLY A 128 4.30 9.21 -2.48
C GLY A 128 3.25 8.16 -2.84
N ARG A 129 2.10 8.21 -2.22
CA ARG A 129 0.92 7.33 -2.48
C ARG A 129 1.10 5.89 -2.05
N ILE A 130 2.21 5.53 -1.43
CA ILE A 130 2.46 4.19 -0.94
C ILE A 130 3.39 4.24 0.26
N GLY A 131 3.13 3.38 1.22
CA GLY A 131 3.98 3.19 2.38
C GLY A 131 3.86 1.78 2.91
N ALA A 132 4.73 1.43 3.83
CA ALA A 132 4.71 0.12 4.46
C ALA A 132 5.13 0.22 5.92
N ILE A 133 4.41 -0.50 6.79
CA ILE A 133 4.82 -0.76 8.16
C ILE A 133 5.54 -2.10 8.16
N LEU A 134 6.72 -2.14 8.75
CA LEU A 134 7.63 -3.26 8.64
C LEU A 134 7.57 -4.14 9.90
N ARG A 135 7.89 -5.43 9.73
CA ARG A 135 7.96 -6.40 10.83
C ARG A 135 9.16 -6.12 11.74
N TYR A 136 10.23 -5.63 11.13
CA TYR A 136 11.47 -5.30 11.84
C TYR A 136 12.31 -4.27 11.11
#